data_e60dd1564abe4450749fd8a48fcb05db
#
_entry.id   e60dd1564abe4450749fd8a48fcb05db
#
_cell.length_a   1.000
_cell.length_b   1.000
_cell.length_c   1.000
_cell.angle_alpha   90.00
_cell.angle_beta   90.00
_cell.angle_gamma   90.00
#
_symmetry.space_group_name_H-M   'P 1'
#
loop_
_entity.id
_entity.type
_entity.pdbx_description
1 polymer ?
#
loop_
_entity_poly.entity_id
_entity_poly.type
_entity_poly.pdbx_seq_one_letter_code
_entity_poly.pdbx_strand_id
1 'polypeptide(L)'
;MSTALAVCHGSFGRVTVYRLDKPMRTHAHREGHLTFLLNGPPAVVTIDDVPHLVDQTSGVAINPWQPHSFQPCSGDRPSVFLVAYICESWLDRDQDGRGSMRFGANGLRVGTTIRSICASLAHTLVTNASYRIVNRYLNQLFDASFDESWKAGGRSNLASRPQTPIDFRVRKSDRQSG
;
A
#
# COMPACT_ATOMS: atom_id res chain seq x y z
N MET A 1 13.39 15.22 -9.95
CA MET A 1 11.99 15.72 -9.95
C MET A 1 11.06 14.50 -10.00
N SER A 2 10.16 14.36 -9.02
CA SER A 2 9.18 13.27 -9.07
C SER A 2 8.20 13.50 -10.22
N THR A 3 8.08 12.54 -11.14
CA THR A 3 7.22 12.64 -12.31
C THR A 3 6.30 11.44 -12.37
N ALA A 4 4.99 11.67 -12.46
CA ALA A 4 4.02 10.61 -12.75
C ALA A 4 4.07 10.32 -14.26
N LEU A 5 4.38 9.07 -14.62
CA LEU A 5 4.41 8.59 -16.01
C LEU A 5 3.04 8.12 -16.45
N ALA A 6 2.26 7.51 -15.55
CA ALA A 6 0.90 7.08 -15.77
C ALA A 6 0.14 7.09 -14.45
N VAL A 7 -1.14 7.45 -14.48
CA VAL A 7 -2.01 7.53 -13.29
C VAL A 7 -3.38 6.98 -13.63
N CYS A 8 -3.96 6.21 -12.71
CA CYS A 8 -5.36 5.83 -12.75
C CYS A 8 -6.01 6.05 -11.38
N HIS A 9 -7.18 6.68 -11.37
CA HIS A 9 -7.99 6.88 -10.19
C HIS A 9 -9.21 5.95 -10.22
N GLY A 10 -9.65 5.52 -9.05
CA GLY A 10 -10.83 4.66 -8.93
C GLY A 10 -11.36 4.59 -7.51
N SER A 11 -12.33 3.72 -7.26
CA SER A 11 -12.89 3.48 -5.92
C SER A 11 -11.85 2.93 -4.93
N PHE A 12 -10.76 2.37 -5.42
CA PHE A 12 -9.62 1.92 -4.60
C PHE A 12 -8.75 3.08 -4.09
N GLY A 13 -8.80 4.24 -4.76
CA GLY A 13 -7.92 5.38 -4.54
C GLY A 13 -7.17 5.74 -5.82
N ARG A 14 -5.85 5.57 -5.85
CA ARG A 14 -5.00 5.94 -6.99
C ARG A 14 -3.86 4.94 -7.19
N VAL A 15 -3.58 4.57 -8.42
CA VAL A 15 -2.37 3.82 -8.78
C VAL A 15 -1.55 4.64 -9.78
N THR A 16 -0.25 4.69 -9.59
CA THR A 16 0.65 5.55 -10.35
C THR A 16 1.95 4.83 -10.66
N VAL A 17 2.43 4.99 -11.89
CA VAL A 17 3.81 4.70 -12.26
C VAL A 17 4.60 6.00 -12.10
N TYR A 18 5.52 6.02 -11.14
CA TYR A 18 6.37 7.16 -10.84
C TYR A 18 7.81 6.96 -11.33
N ARG A 19 8.39 8.04 -11.82
CA ARG A 19 9.83 8.20 -11.96
C ARG A 19 10.31 9.07 -10.80
N LEU A 20 11.14 8.51 -9.92
CA LEU A 20 11.62 9.15 -8.69
C LEU A 20 13.14 9.24 -8.71
N ASP A 21 13.66 10.44 -8.44
CA ASP A 21 15.10 10.74 -8.42
C ASP A 21 15.51 11.55 -7.16
N LYS A 22 14.55 11.95 -6.33
CA LYS A 22 14.80 12.80 -5.16
C LYS A 22 14.22 12.20 -3.90
N PRO A 23 14.86 12.46 -2.75
CA PRO A 23 14.32 12.04 -1.46
C PRO A 23 13.01 12.76 -1.14
N MET A 24 12.17 12.09 -0.37
CA MET A 24 10.99 12.65 0.27
C MET A 24 11.17 12.60 1.78
N ARG A 25 10.90 13.73 2.43
CA ARG A 25 10.94 13.84 3.90
C ARG A 25 9.86 12.98 4.52
N THR A 26 10.04 12.67 5.80
CA THR A 26 9.02 11.94 6.58
C THR A 26 7.69 12.68 6.54
N HIS A 27 6.64 11.95 6.22
CA HIS A 27 5.26 12.40 6.16
C HIS A 27 4.33 11.23 6.46
N ALA A 28 3.06 11.52 6.69
CA ALA A 28 2.01 10.53 6.85
C ALA A 28 0.74 11.04 6.17
N HIS A 29 -0.07 10.14 5.66
CA HIS A 29 -1.37 10.46 5.05
C HIS A 29 -2.38 9.33 5.28
N ARG A 30 -3.65 9.61 5.04
CA ARG A 30 -4.75 8.69 5.34
C ARG A 30 -4.80 7.44 4.44
N GLU A 31 -4.22 7.51 3.25
CA GLU A 31 -4.18 6.37 2.36
C GLU A 31 -3.07 5.41 2.79
N GLY A 32 -3.39 4.12 2.87
CA GLY A 32 -2.36 3.09 2.84
C GLY A 32 -1.77 2.99 1.44
N HIS A 33 -0.56 2.47 1.29
CA HIS A 33 -0.04 2.23 -0.05
C HIS A 33 0.96 1.09 -0.16
N LEU A 34 1.04 0.54 -1.36
CA LEU A 34 2.00 -0.45 -1.79
C LEU A 34 3.02 0.22 -2.71
N THR A 35 4.30 -0.09 -2.54
CA THR A 35 5.37 0.45 -3.40
C THR A 35 6.30 -0.67 -3.87
N PHE A 36 6.48 -0.76 -5.20
CA PHE A 36 7.30 -1.75 -5.87
C PHE A 36 8.23 -1.11 -6.88
N LEU A 37 9.48 -1.54 -6.94
CA LEU A 37 10.42 -1.13 -7.97
C LEU A 37 10.10 -1.86 -9.29
N LEU A 38 9.86 -1.09 -10.35
CA LEU A 38 9.68 -1.62 -11.70
C LEU A 38 11.00 -1.65 -12.47
N ASN A 39 11.82 -0.60 -12.34
CA ASN A 39 13.09 -0.47 -13.05
C ASN A 39 14.01 0.56 -12.39
N GLY A 40 15.31 0.41 -12.58
CA GLY A 40 16.33 1.34 -12.06
C GLY A 40 16.95 0.89 -10.75
N PRO A 41 17.75 1.75 -10.10
CA PRO A 41 18.38 1.47 -8.84
C PRO A 41 17.36 1.33 -7.69
N PRO A 42 17.72 0.58 -6.62
CA PRO A 42 16.88 0.44 -5.44
C PRO A 42 16.72 1.78 -4.68
N ALA A 43 15.79 1.78 -3.75
CA ALA A 43 15.58 2.87 -2.80
C ALA A 43 15.34 2.33 -1.38
N VAL A 44 15.54 3.15 -0.39
CA VAL A 44 15.16 2.88 0.99
C VAL A 44 13.88 3.64 1.32
N VAL A 45 12.88 2.94 1.81
CA VAL A 45 11.69 3.53 2.42
C VAL A 45 11.78 3.29 3.93
N THR A 46 11.88 4.36 4.70
CA THR A 46 11.86 4.26 6.16
C THR A 46 10.42 4.41 6.65
N ILE A 47 9.94 3.44 7.42
CA ILE A 47 8.56 3.38 7.93
C ILE A 47 8.64 3.21 9.44
N ASP A 48 8.03 4.13 10.22
CA ASP A 48 8.15 4.13 11.69
C ASP A 48 9.60 3.97 12.16
N ASP A 49 10.53 4.73 11.54
CA ASP A 49 11.97 4.73 11.78
C ASP A 49 12.69 3.41 11.42
N VAL A 50 12.01 2.44 10.81
CA VAL A 50 12.60 1.18 10.33
C VAL A 50 12.88 1.29 8.83
N PRO A 51 14.14 1.14 8.37
CA PRO A 51 14.47 1.18 6.96
C PRO A 51 14.12 -0.13 6.24
N HIS A 52 13.48 -0.02 5.08
CA HIS A 52 13.15 -1.13 4.19
C HIS A 52 13.75 -0.88 2.80
N LEU A 53 14.53 -1.83 2.32
CA LEU A 53 15.03 -1.77 0.94
C LEU A 53 13.90 -2.13 -0.02
N VAL A 54 13.71 -1.31 -1.05
CA VAL A 54 12.79 -1.57 -2.16
C VAL A 54 13.61 -1.81 -3.41
N ASP A 55 13.63 -3.06 -3.85
CA ASP A 55 14.39 -3.54 -5.02
C ASP A 55 13.55 -4.52 -5.86
N GLN A 56 14.19 -5.29 -6.74
CA GLN A 56 13.51 -6.27 -7.59
C GLN A 56 12.92 -7.47 -6.81
N THR A 57 13.34 -7.67 -5.56
CA THR A 57 12.94 -8.81 -4.72
C THR A 57 12.15 -8.40 -3.49
N SER A 58 12.08 -7.11 -3.21
CA SER A 58 11.42 -6.54 -2.03
C SER A 58 10.62 -5.29 -2.38
N GLY A 59 9.46 -5.16 -1.77
CA GLY A 59 8.59 -4.00 -1.81
C GLY A 59 8.17 -3.60 -0.41
N VAL A 60 7.30 -2.60 -0.30
CA VAL A 60 6.75 -2.18 0.98
C VAL A 60 5.24 -2.00 0.93
N ALA A 61 4.61 -2.27 2.07
CA ALA A 61 3.22 -1.97 2.37
C ALA A 61 3.17 -1.00 3.57
N ILE A 62 2.48 0.10 3.41
CA ILE A 62 2.36 1.16 4.41
C ILE A 62 0.90 1.30 4.79
N ASN A 63 0.61 1.22 6.08
CA ASN A 63 -0.74 1.39 6.59
C ASN A 63 -1.13 2.88 6.61
N PRO A 64 -2.44 3.20 6.61
CA PRO A 64 -2.91 4.56 6.81
C PRO A 64 -2.27 5.22 8.04
N TRP A 65 -1.88 6.50 7.89
CA TRP A 65 -1.26 7.33 8.93
C TRP A 65 0.11 6.87 9.44
N GLN A 66 0.72 5.88 8.81
CA GLN A 66 2.04 5.39 9.18
C GLN A 66 3.12 6.35 8.65
N PRO A 67 3.96 6.94 9.52
CA PRO A 67 5.03 7.86 9.10
C PRO A 67 6.04 7.15 8.21
N HIS A 68 6.38 7.78 7.10
CA HIS A 68 7.35 7.20 6.16
C HIS A 68 8.10 8.26 5.36
N SER A 69 9.29 7.89 4.90
CA SER A 69 10.16 8.70 4.02
C SER A 69 10.70 7.84 2.89
N PHE A 70 11.27 8.48 1.87
CA PHE A 70 11.85 7.81 0.72
C PHE A 70 13.24 8.37 0.42
N GLN A 71 14.22 7.49 0.21
CA GLN A 71 15.60 7.84 -0.13
C GLN A 71 16.08 6.99 -1.31
N PRO A 72 16.36 7.58 -2.48
CA PRO A 72 17.02 6.88 -3.58
C PRO A 72 18.41 6.39 -3.14
N CYS A 73 18.80 5.17 -3.52
CA CYS A 73 20.15 4.66 -3.30
C CYS A 73 21.18 5.19 -4.32
N SER A 74 20.71 5.79 -5.43
CA SER A 74 21.56 6.42 -6.45
C SER A 74 21.04 7.81 -6.74
N GLY A 75 21.91 8.83 -6.67
CA GLY A 75 21.55 10.21 -6.99
C GLY A 75 21.51 10.53 -8.48
N ASP A 76 22.17 9.69 -9.32
CA ASP A 76 22.43 10.01 -10.73
C ASP A 76 21.43 9.36 -11.70
N ARG A 77 20.71 8.35 -11.27
CA ARG A 77 19.75 7.63 -12.10
C ARG A 77 18.39 7.54 -11.42
N PRO A 78 17.32 7.96 -12.11
CA PRO A 78 15.97 7.82 -11.59
C PRO A 78 15.56 6.37 -11.57
N SER A 79 14.70 6.03 -10.62
CA SER A 79 14.04 4.74 -10.52
C SER A 79 12.58 4.85 -10.87
N VAL A 80 12.00 3.79 -11.42
CA VAL A 80 10.58 3.71 -11.77
C VAL A 80 9.90 2.80 -10.78
N PHE A 81 8.88 3.34 -10.12
CA PHE A 81 8.09 2.63 -9.11
C PHE A 81 6.62 2.54 -9.52
N LEU A 82 6.00 1.44 -9.18
CA LEU A 82 4.55 1.30 -9.10
C LEU A 82 4.14 1.63 -7.67
N VAL A 83 3.26 2.63 -7.50
CA VAL A 83 2.71 3.00 -6.19
C VAL A 83 1.19 2.95 -6.28
N ALA A 84 0.59 2.09 -5.45
CA ALA A 84 -0.86 1.97 -5.33
C ALA A 84 -1.31 2.56 -3.99
N TYR A 85 -1.93 3.73 -4.02
CA TYR A 85 -2.56 4.37 -2.87
C TYR A 85 -3.96 3.79 -2.69
N ILE A 86 -4.24 3.31 -1.50
CA ILE A 86 -5.45 2.56 -1.18
C ILE A 86 -6.24 3.39 -0.17
N CYS A 87 -7.45 3.78 -0.55
CA CYS A 87 -8.32 4.53 0.33
C CYS A 87 -8.84 3.65 1.48
N GLU A 88 -9.12 4.27 2.61
CA GLU A 88 -9.56 3.59 3.83
C GLU A 88 -10.82 2.74 3.60
N SER A 89 -11.80 3.27 2.86
CA SER A 89 -13.02 2.53 2.50
C SER A 89 -12.78 1.26 1.69
N TRP A 90 -11.62 1.14 1.04
CA TRP A 90 -11.25 -0.07 0.33
C TRP A 90 -10.52 -1.09 1.22
N LEU A 91 -9.85 -0.61 2.27
CA LEU A 91 -9.28 -1.43 3.33
C LEU A 91 -10.37 -1.94 4.30
N ASP A 92 -11.50 -1.25 4.38
CA ASP A 92 -12.64 -1.62 5.23
C ASP A 92 -13.61 -2.61 4.54
N ARG A 93 -13.23 -3.21 3.42
CA ARG A 93 -14.05 -4.18 2.66
C ARG A 93 -14.32 -5.50 3.38
N ASP A 94 -13.97 -5.63 4.63
CA ASP A 94 -14.30 -6.82 5.38
C ASP A 94 -15.83 -6.96 5.51
N GLN A 95 -16.42 -7.77 4.63
CA GLN A 95 -17.84 -8.09 4.59
C GLN A 95 -18.33 -8.78 5.89
N ASP A 96 -17.40 -9.22 6.73
CA ASP A 96 -17.67 -9.95 7.98
C ASP A 96 -17.60 -9.04 9.22
N GLY A 97 -17.46 -7.72 9.08
CA GLY A 97 -17.47 -6.76 10.19
C GLY A 97 -16.28 -6.89 11.16
N ARG A 98 -15.15 -7.46 10.72
CA ARG A 98 -13.99 -7.75 11.58
C ARG A 98 -13.02 -6.58 11.74
N GLY A 99 -13.40 -5.40 11.31
CA GLY A 99 -12.58 -4.18 11.43
C GLY A 99 -11.73 -3.88 10.19
N SER A 100 -11.05 -2.75 10.22
CA SER A 100 -10.22 -2.27 9.10
C SER A 100 -9.06 -3.20 8.82
N MET A 101 -8.89 -3.62 7.54
CA MET A 101 -7.75 -4.42 7.11
C MET A 101 -6.46 -3.61 7.26
N ARG A 102 -5.42 -4.24 7.80
CA ARG A 102 -4.09 -3.67 7.94
C ARG A 102 -3.05 -4.66 7.42
N PHE A 103 -1.99 -4.14 6.81
CA PHE A 103 -0.84 -4.96 6.48
C PHE A 103 -0.14 -5.42 7.76
N GLY A 104 0.19 -6.71 7.86
CA GLY A 104 0.81 -7.29 9.06
C GLY A 104 2.28 -6.92 9.19
N ALA A 105 3.00 -6.77 8.08
CA ALA A 105 4.39 -6.31 8.03
C ALA A 105 4.54 -5.28 6.92
N ASN A 106 5.50 -4.34 7.10
CA ASN A 106 5.77 -3.32 6.09
C ASN A 106 6.66 -3.85 4.95
N GLY A 107 7.62 -4.74 5.23
CA GLY A 107 8.45 -5.37 4.21
C GLY A 107 7.70 -6.50 3.50
N LEU A 108 7.71 -6.48 2.17
CA LEU A 108 7.09 -7.49 1.32
C LEU A 108 8.15 -8.20 0.47
N ARG A 109 8.10 -9.51 0.41
CA ARG A 109 8.89 -10.27 -0.55
C ARG A 109 8.20 -10.25 -1.92
N VAL A 110 8.94 -9.81 -2.94
CA VAL A 110 8.44 -9.75 -4.33
C VAL A 110 8.81 -11.03 -5.06
N GLY A 111 7.95 -12.04 -4.97
CA GLY A 111 8.05 -13.27 -5.75
C GLY A 111 7.57 -13.08 -7.20
N THR A 112 7.60 -14.15 -7.97
CA THR A 112 7.20 -14.14 -9.39
C THR A 112 5.79 -13.64 -9.61
N THR A 113 4.85 -14.01 -8.75
CA THR A 113 3.44 -13.60 -8.84
C THR A 113 3.29 -12.08 -8.70
N ILE A 114 3.79 -11.47 -7.62
CA ILE A 114 3.70 -10.02 -7.40
C ILE A 114 4.42 -9.27 -8.53
N ARG A 115 5.59 -9.74 -8.94
CA ARG A 115 6.36 -9.13 -10.04
C ARG A 115 5.58 -9.14 -11.36
N SER A 116 4.97 -10.27 -11.72
CA SER A 116 4.17 -10.40 -12.93
C SER A 116 2.96 -9.46 -12.90
N ILE A 117 2.27 -9.37 -11.76
CA ILE A 117 1.12 -8.48 -11.59
C ILE A 117 1.56 -7.01 -11.71
N CYS A 118 2.67 -6.61 -11.06
CA CYS A 118 3.22 -5.25 -11.17
C CYS A 118 3.56 -4.88 -12.61
N ALA A 119 4.21 -5.79 -13.35
CA ALA A 119 4.54 -5.57 -14.77
C ALA A 119 3.29 -5.41 -15.63
N SER A 120 2.30 -6.28 -15.45
CA SER A 120 1.02 -6.22 -16.18
C SER A 120 0.24 -4.96 -15.86
N LEU A 121 0.19 -4.58 -14.58
CA LEU A 121 -0.49 -3.36 -14.13
C LEU A 121 0.19 -2.10 -14.69
N ALA A 122 1.53 -2.03 -14.62
CA ALA A 122 2.29 -0.91 -15.17
C ALA A 122 2.09 -0.79 -16.69
N HIS A 123 2.16 -1.90 -17.44
CA HIS A 123 1.88 -1.92 -18.86
C HIS A 123 0.46 -1.41 -19.18
N THR A 124 -0.54 -1.90 -18.43
CA THR A 124 -1.94 -1.51 -18.56
C THR A 124 -2.13 -0.01 -18.33
N LEU A 125 -1.46 0.57 -17.35
CA LEU A 125 -1.50 2.01 -17.05
C LEU A 125 -0.86 2.84 -18.18
N VAL A 126 0.31 2.43 -18.65
CA VAL A 126 1.05 3.18 -19.69
C VAL A 126 0.34 3.10 -21.04
N THR A 127 -0.32 1.99 -21.35
CA THR A 127 -1.09 1.82 -22.60
C THR A 127 -2.51 2.36 -22.52
N ASN A 128 -2.88 2.99 -21.38
CA ASN A 128 -4.20 3.57 -21.14
C ASN A 128 -5.35 2.58 -21.38
N ALA A 129 -5.17 1.35 -20.92
CA ALA A 129 -6.16 0.29 -21.09
C ALA A 129 -7.38 0.49 -20.16
N SER A 130 -8.42 -0.32 -20.38
CA SER A 130 -9.68 -0.23 -19.66
C SER A 130 -9.51 -0.26 -18.14
N TYR A 131 -10.23 0.62 -17.45
CA TYR A 131 -10.34 0.66 -15.97
C TYR A 131 -10.64 -0.73 -15.34
N ARG A 132 -11.45 -1.56 -16.00
CA ARG A 132 -11.74 -2.93 -15.53
C ARG A 132 -10.47 -3.78 -15.40
N ILE A 133 -9.55 -3.64 -16.34
CA ILE A 133 -8.29 -4.38 -16.35
C ILE A 133 -7.38 -3.88 -15.24
N VAL A 134 -7.26 -2.55 -15.08
CA VAL A 134 -6.53 -1.92 -13.98
C VAL A 134 -7.05 -2.42 -12.63
N ASN A 135 -8.38 -2.34 -12.42
CA ASN A 135 -9.01 -2.76 -11.15
C ASN A 135 -8.80 -4.25 -10.86
N ARG A 136 -8.83 -5.12 -11.88
CA ARG A 136 -8.55 -6.56 -11.72
C ARG A 136 -7.12 -6.80 -11.24
N TYR A 137 -6.12 -6.21 -11.91
CA TYR A 137 -4.72 -6.38 -11.50
C TYR A 137 -4.45 -5.76 -10.14
N LEU A 138 -5.09 -4.64 -9.83
CA LEU A 138 -4.93 -4.00 -8.53
C LEU A 138 -5.51 -4.85 -7.39
N ASN A 139 -6.69 -5.49 -7.57
CA ASN A 139 -7.22 -6.45 -6.60
C ASN A 139 -6.25 -7.62 -6.40
N GLN A 140 -5.73 -8.21 -7.49
CA GLN A 140 -4.75 -9.30 -7.40
C GLN A 140 -3.46 -8.87 -6.68
N LEU A 141 -2.97 -7.64 -6.95
CA LEU A 141 -1.79 -7.10 -6.29
C LEU A 141 -2.03 -6.89 -4.80
N PHE A 142 -3.19 -6.35 -4.45
CA PHE A 142 -3.59 -6.14 -3.07
C PHE A 142 -3.66 -7.46 -2.30
N ASP A 143 -4.41 -8.44 -2.82
CA ASP A 143 -4.57 -9.74 -2.18
C ASP A 143 -3.22 -10.45 -1.97
N ALA A 144 -2.39 -10.51 -3.02
CA ALA A 144 -1.06 -11.12 -2.93
C ALA A 144 -0.14 -10.39 -1.95
N SER A 145 -0.20 -9.05 -1.90
CA SER A 145 0.61 -8.23 -0.98
C SER A 145 0.11 -8.34 0.45
N PHE A 146 -1.21 -8.39 0.64
CA PHE A 146 -1.83 -8.58 1.94
C PHE A 146 -1.42 -9.92 2.54
N ASP A 147 -1.58 -11.01 1.78
CA ASP A 147 -1.15 -12.35 2.19
C ASP A 147 0.35 -12.40 2.54
N GLU A 148 1.20 -11.77 1.71
CA GLU A 148 2.65 -11.75 1.95
C GLU A 148 3.00 -10.95 3.21
N SER A 149 2.32 -9.84 3.49
CA SER A 149 2.55 -9.03 4.68
C SER A 149 2.29 -9.82 5.98
N TRP A 150 1.28 -10.69 5.98
CA TRP A 150 0.96 -11.54 7.13
C TRP A 150 1.88 -12.75 7.26
N LYS A 151 2.41 -13.28 6.14
CA LYS A 151 3.45 -14.32 6.17
C LYS A 151 4.77 -13.78 6.71
N ALA A 152 5.16 -12.56 6.28
CA ALA A 152 6.38 -11.90 6.71
C ALA A 152 6.32 -11.44 8.18
N GLY A 153 5.13 -11.02 8.66
CA GLY A 153 4.89 -10.62 10.05
C GLY A 153 5.04 -11.75 11.07
N GLY A 154 5.29 -12.95 10.58
CA GLY A 154 5.74 -14.10 11.35
C GLY A 154 4.62 -14.94 11.94
N ARG A 155 4.90 -16.21 12.06
CA ARG A 155 4.14 -17.22 12.80
C ARG A 155 3.94 -16.91 14.29
N SER A 156 4.41 -15.78 14.79
CA SER A 156 4.33 -15.38 16.20
C SER A 156 3.06 -14.62 16.58
N ASN A 157 2.18 -14.22 15.64
CA ASN A 157 0.98 -13.44 15.95
C ASN A 157 -0.35 -14.06 15.51
N LEU A 158 -0.42 -15.37 15.35
CA LEU A 158 -1.72 -16.06 15.28
C LEU A 158 -2.52 -15.99 16.59
N ALA A 159 -1.91 -15.49 17.68
CA ALA A 159 -2.53 -15.33 18.99
C ALA A 159 -3.00 -13.90 19.30
N SER A 160 -2.75 -12.93 18.45
CA SER A 160 -3.09 -11.52 18.71
C SER A 160 -3.99 -10.93 17.61
N ARG A 161 -5.05 -11.66 17.23
CA ARG A 161 -6.23 -11.01 16.67
C ARG A 161 -6.88 -10.23 17.79
N PRO A 162 -7.04 -8.92 17.72
CA PRO A 162 -7.82 -8.19 18.72
C PRO A 162 -9.26 -8.69 18.64
N GLN A 163 -9.64 -9.59 19.52
CA GLN A 163 -11.02 -9.86 19.87
C GLN A 163 -11.44 -8.79 20.86
N THR A 164 -11.71 -7.59 20.39
CA THR A 164 -12.41 -6.63 21.22
C THR A 164 -13.41 -5.89 20.35
N PRO A 165 -14.71 -6.16 20.48
CA PRO A 165 -15.73 -5.29 19.91
C PRO A 165 -15.62 -3.94 20.63
N ILE A 166 -15.37 -2.87 19.89
CA ILE A 166 -15.57 -1.53 20.42
C ILE A 166 -17.08 -1.32 20.51
N ASP A 167 -17.61 -1.45 21.71
CA ASP A 167 -19.02 -1.25 22.03
C ASP A 167 -19.31 0.26 21.95
N PHE A 168 -19.75 0.74 20.79
CA PHE A 168 -20.29 2.08 20.60
C PHE A 168 -21.69 2.15 21.20
N ARG A 169 -21.79 2.31 22.51
CA ARG A 169 -23.04 2.73 23.13
C ARG A 169 -23.29 4.19 22.80
N VAL A 170 -24.17 4.41 21.83
CA VAL A 170 -24.80 5.71 21.58
C VAL A 170 -25.61 6.05 22.82
N ARG A 171 -25.17 7.03 23.64
CA ARG A 171 -25.99 7.63 24.67
C ARG A 171 -27.10 8.43 23.97
N LYS A 172 -28.30 7.89 23.98
CA LYS A 172 -29.50 8.70 23.73
C LYS A 172 -29.62 9.72 24.87
N SER A 173 -29.53 10.99 24.55
CA SER A 173 -29.91 12.07 25.46
C SER A 173 -31.41 12.11 25.55
N ASP A 174 -31.96 11.63 26.67
CA ASP A 174 -33.36 11.89 27.04
C ASP A 174 -33.49 13.38 27.34
N ARG A 175 -34.11 14.10 26.40
CA ARG A 175 -34.75 15.37 26.71
C ARG A 175 -36.11 15.04 27.30
N GLN A 176 -36.24 15.08 28.59
CA GLN A 176 -37.55 15.24 29.25
C GLN A 176 -37.80 16.71 29.44
N SER A 177 -38.97 17.07 28.94
CA SER A 177 -39.66 18.36 29.15
C SER A 177 -40.11 18.48 30.60
N GLY A 178 -40.02 19.67 31.13
CA GLY A 178 -40.65 20.16 32.33
C GLY A 178 -40.72 21.68 32.20
#